data_38949b11cf316232ef93f4f42de52429
#
_entry.id   38949b11cf316232ef93f4f42de52429
#
_cell.length_a   1.000
_cell.length_b   1.000
_cell.length_c   1.000
_cell.angle_alpha   90.00
_cell.angle_beta   90.00
_cell.angle_gamma   90.00
#
_symmetry.space_group_name_H-M   'P 1'
#
loop_
_entity.id
_entity.type
_entity.pdbx_description
1 polymer ?
#
loop_
_entity_poly.entity_id
_entity_poly.type
_entity_poly.pdbx_seq_one_letter_code
_entity_poly.pdbx_strand_id
1 'polypeptide(L)'
;MRRVRIEPVTKTRFRIYLDGQFAFVLYKSELVSCKVKDGEEISDEQVEVILKGIILKRAKQKALSLLQSMDRTKSELRERLLRQDFPEKIADEAVRYVESFGYVDDRRYVESFILSRKGRKSKREIFAELSRKQVEEAIVDEMMERCYDAEDSGEAIRRFLKKRHYDPEQATMEEKQKVYAYLARKGFSYREIKEVMDLAAMEE
;
A
#
# COMPACT_ATOMS: atom_id res chain seq x y z
N MET A 1 6.17 -28.75 -24.75
CA MET A 1 7.35 -29.14 -23.96
C MET A 1 8.25 -27.93 -23.82
N ARG A 2 8.77 -27.67 -22.62
CA ARG A 2 9.66 -26.54 -22.30
C ARG A 2 10.92 -27.04 -21.62
N ARG A 3 12.06 -26.49 -22.02
CA ARG A 3 13.35 -26.88 -21.45
C ARG A 3 13.55 -26.26 -20.08
N VAL A 4 13.88 -27.09 -19.09
CA VAL A 4 14.09 -26.70 -17.69
C VAL A 4 15.53 -26.30 -17.45
N ARG A 5 15.76 -25.17 -16.78
CA ARG A 5 17.02 -24.81 -16.13
C ARG A 5 16.75 -24.52 -14.66
N ILE A 6 17.59 -25.08 -13.79
CA ILE A 6 17.48 -24.93 -12.35
C ILE A 6 18.66 -24.12 -11.82
N GLU A 7 18.37 -23.05 -11.08
CA GLU A 7 19.36 -22.18 -10.45
C GLU A 7 19.18 -22.20 -8.92
N PRO A 8 20.19 -22.59 -8.13
CA PRO A 8 20.09 -22.58 -6.68
C PRO A 8 20.09 -21.14 -6.13
N VAL A 9 19.09 -20.79 -5.31
CA VAL A 9 19.04 -19.52 -4.56
C VAL A 9 19.58 -19.72 -3.15
N THR A 10 19.21 -20.84 -2.53
CA THR A 10 19.73 -21.29 -1.23
C THR A 10 19.90 -22.82 -1.25
N LYS A 11 20.36 -23.40 -0.13
CA LYS A 11 20.45 -24.88 0.00
C LYS A 11 19.10 -25.62 -0.21
N THR A 12 17.99 -24.90 -0.06
CA THR A 12 16.63 -25.49 -0.12
C THR A 12 15.71 -24.83 -1.15
N ARG A 13 16.08 -23.70 -1.76
CA ARG A 13 15.26 -22.95 -2.73
C ARG A 13 15.96 -22.89 -4.07
N PHE A 14 15.19 -23.09 -5.14
CA PHE A 14 15.68 -23.16 -6.52
C PHE A 14 14.77 -22.36 -7.45
N ARG A 15 15.35 -21.48 -8.26
CA ARG A 15 14.66 -20.80 -9.36
C ARG A 15 14.56 -21.73 -10.55
N ILE A 16 13.37 -21.83 -11.09
CA ILE A 16 13.07 -22.63 -12.29
C ILE A 16 12.89 -21.68 -13.45
N TYR A 17 13.64 -21.92 -14.49
CA TYR A 17 13.53 -21.23 -15.77
C TYR A 17 13.00 -22.22 -16.79
N LEU A 18 12.05 -21.77 -17.61
CA LEU A 18 11.48 -22.52 -18.73
C LEU A 18 11.81 -21.76 -20.01
N ASP A 19 12.49 -22.43 -20.95
CA ASP A 19 12.99 -21.83 -22.18
C ASP A 19 13.81 -20.54 -21.95
N GLY A 20 14.58 -20.51 -20.87
CA GLY A 20 15.41 -19.38 -20.47
C GLY A 20 14.70 -18.26 -19.70
N GLN A 21 13.37 -18.30 -19.57
CA GLN A 21 12.61 -17.32 -18.82
C GLN A 21 12.32 -17.81 -17.40
N PHE A 22 12.45 -16.92 -16.40
CA PHE A 22 12.05 -17.22 -15.03
C PHE A 22 10.58 -17.61 -14.97
N ALA A 23 10.28 -18.74 -14.34
CA ALA A 23 8.93 -19.25 -14.22
C ALA A 23 8.42 -19.23 -12.78
N PHE A 24 9.13 -19.85 -11.85
CA PHE A 24 8.76 -19.94 -10.43
C PHE A 24 9.92 -20.47 -9.57
N VAL A 25 9.69 -20.50 -8.26
CA VAL A 25 10.62 -21.09 -7.28
C VAL A 25 10.04 -22.38 -6.75
N LEU A 26 10.87 -23.43 -6.69
CA LEU A 26 10.56 -24.70 -5.99
C LEU A 26 11.50 -24.90 -4.81
N TYR A 27 11.02 -25.60 -3.79
CA TYR A 27 11.86 -26.14 -2.73
C TYR A 27 12.41 -27.51 -3.12
N LYS A 28 13.49 -27.93 -2.44
CA LYS A 28 14.17 -29.21 -2.74
C LYS A 28 13.22 -30.44 -2.74
N SER A 29 12.30 -30.49 -1.77
CA SER A 29 11.29 -31.55 -1.71
C SER A 29 10.30 -31.49 -2.87
N GLU A 30 9.95 -30.27 -3.32
CA GLU A 30 9.00 -30.07 -4.42
C GLU A 30 9.63 -30.44 -5.77
N LEU A 31 10.95 -30.16 -5.97
CA LEU A 31 11.68 -30.63 -7.16
C LEU A 31 11.57 -32.16 -7.30
N VAL A 32 11.76 -32.87 -6.20
CA VAL A 32 11.70 -34.33 -6.18
C VAL A 32 10.27 -34.82 -6.45
N SER A 33 9.28 -34.26 -5.74
CA SER A 33 7.87 -34.69 -5.86
C SER A 33 7.29 -34.38 -7.23
N CYS A 34 7.68 -33.25 -7.86
CA CYS A 34 7.25 -32.87 -9.20
C CYS A 34 8.09 -33.49 -10.31
N LYS A 35 9.13 -34.25 -9.98
CA LYS A 35 10.08 -34.85 -10.92
C LYS A 35 10.70 -33.82 -11.88
N VAL A 36 10.98 -32.61 -11.40
CA VAL A 36 11.60 -31.54 -12.19
C VAL A 36 13.11 -31.67 -12.08
N LYS A 37 13.81 -31.81 -13.22
CA LYS A 37 15.25 -31.96 -13.28
C LYS A 37 15.88 -30.96 -14.24
N ASP A 38 17.08 -30.55 -13.93
CA ASP A 38 17.83 -29.63 -14.77
C ASP A 38 18.18 -30.26 -16.14
N GLY A 39 18.02 -29.48 -17.19
CA GLY A 39 18.27 -29.91 -18.58
C GLY A 39 17.18 -30.81 -19.20
N GLU A 40 16.23 -31.33 -18.44
CA GLU A 40 15.11 -32.10 -18.96
C GLU A 40 13.99 -31.19 -19.51
N GLU A 41 13.03 -31.78 -20.22
CA GLU A 41 11.83 -31.09 -20.71
C GLU A 41 10.64 -31.37 -19.79
N ILE A 42 9.76 -30.36 -19.65
CA ILE A 42 8.51 -30.44 -18.90
C ILE A 42 7.34 -30.08 -19.81
N SER A 43 6.19 -30.75 -19.65
CA SER A 43 4.98 -30.39 -20.41
C SER A 43 4.27 -29.16 -19.81
N ASP A 44 3.47 -28.47 -20.65
CA ASP A 44 2.69 -27.32 -20.18
C ASP A 44 1.64 -27.72 -19.14
N GLU A 45 1.06 -28.93 -19.27
CA GLU A 45 0.14 -29.49 -18.28
C GLU A 45 0.83 -29.70 -16.93
N GLN A 46 2.03 -30.22 -16.94
CA GLN A 46 2.84 -30.42 -15.72
C GLN A 46 3.19 -29.09 -15.05
N VAL A 47 3.55 -28.07 -15.84
CA VAL A 47 3.79 -26.70 -15.37
C VAL A 47 2.52 -26.14 -14.70
N GLU A 48 1.35 -26.33 -15.34
CA GLU A 48 0.09 -25.86 -14.79
C GLU A 48 -0.27 -26.55 -13.45
N VAL A 49 -0.06 -27.85 -13.35
CA VAL A 49 -0.24 -28.59 -12.09
C VAL A 49 0.66 -28.03 -10.98
N ILE A 50 1.91 -27.73 -11.27
CA ILE A 50 2.83 -27.13 -10.30
C ILE A 50 2.35 -25.72 -9.91
N LEU A 51 2.00 -24.89 -10.87
CA LEU A 51 1.56 -23.52 -10.61
C LEU A 51 0.30 -23.48 -9.76
N LYS A 52 -0.72 -24.26 -10.10
CA LYS A 52 -2.01 -24.28 -9.38
C LYS A 52 -1.94 -25.08 -8.07
N GLY A 53 -1.29 -26.23 -8.07
CA GLY A 53 -1.25 -27.14 -6.92
C GLY A 53 -0.28 -26.72 -5.82
N ILE A 54 0.85 -26.14 -6.17
CA ILE A 54 1.93 -25.84 -5.23
C ILE A 54 2.13 -24.34 -5.09
N ILE A 55 2.43 -23.64 -6.18
CA ILE A 55 2.87 -22.25 -6.12
C ILE A 55 1.72 -21.36 -5.66
N LEU A 56 0.52 -21.52 -6.22
CA LEU A 56 -0.67 -20.77 -5.83
C LEU A 56 -1.07 -21.03 -4.37
N LYS A 57 -1.01 -22.27 -3.91
CA LYS A 57 -1.29 -22.60 -2.52
C LYS A 57 -0.36 -21.86 -1.56
N ARG A 58 0.94 -21.85 -1.86
CA ARG A 58 1.94 -21.07 -1.09
C ARG A 58 1.69 -19.57 -1.16
N ALA A 59 1.35 -19.03 -2.33
CA ALA A 59 1.05 -17.62 -2.50
C ALA A 59 -0.16 -17.20 -1.67
N LYS A 60 -1.24 -17.99 -1.66
CA LYS A 60 -2.42 -17.75 -0.82
C LYS A 60 -2.08 -17.76 0.68
N GLN A 61 -1.33 -18.76 1.15
CA GLN A 61 -0.86 -18.83 2.54
C GLN A 61 0.02 -17.61 2.90
N LYS A 62 0.89 -17.20 1.98
CA LYS A 62 1.75 -16.04 2.20
C LYS A 62 0.96 -14.74 2.24
N ALA A 63 -0.02 -14.57 1.36
CA ALA A 63 -0.92 -13.42 1.37
C ALA A 63 -1.66 -13.30 2.72
N LEU A 64 -2.25 -14.39 3.20
CA LEU A 64 -2.89 -14.44 4.52
C LEU A 64 -1.92 -14.08 5.65
N SER A 65 -0.72 -14.66 5.66
CA SER A 65 0.32 -14.36 6.67
C SER A 65 0.74 -12.88 6.65
N LEU A 66 0.82 -12.24 5.47
CA LEU A 66 1.15 -10.82 5.35
C LEU A 66 0.04 -9.92 5.91
N LEU A 67 -1.23 -10.32 5.75
CA LEU A 67 -2.38 -9.58 6.25
C LEU A 67 -2.60 -9.75 7.76
N GLN A 68 -2.18 -10.87 8.35
CA GLN A 68 -2.21 -11.07 9.81
C GLN A 68 -1.32 -10.07 10.57
N SER A 69 -0.23 -9.59 9.94
CA SER A 69 0.73 -8.71 10.60
C SER A 69 0.32 -7.23 10.54
N MET A 70 -0.35 -6.81 9.47
CA MET A 70 -0.86 -5.44 9.28
C MET A 70 -1.77 -5.35 8.05
N ASP A 71 -2.70 -4.41 8.07
CA ASP A 71 -3.51 -4.06 6.91
C ASP A 71 -2.65 -3.56 5.74
N ARG A 72 -3.03 -3.95 4.54
CA ARG A 72 -2.34 -3.60 3.29
C ARG A 72 -3.36 -3.33 2.19
N THR A 73 -2.94 -2.51 1.22
CA THR A 73 -3.68 -2.39 -0.04
C THR A 73 -3.45 -3.61 -0.92
N LYS A 74 -4.35 -3.85 -1.87
CA LYS A 74 -4.20 -4.91 -2.89
C LYS A 74 -2.86 -4.79 -3.63
N SER A 75 -2.49 -3.58 -3.99
CA SER A 75 -1.24 -3.28 -4.68
C SER A 75 -0.01 -3.59 -3.81
N GLU A 76 0.00 -3.16 -2.54
CA GLU A 76 1.09 -3.48 -1.61
C GLU A 76 1.23 -5.00 -1.39
N LEU A 77 0.10 -5.72 -1.31
CA LEU A 77 0.12 -7.16 -1.14
C LEU A 77 0.68 -7.86 -2.38
N ARG A 78 0.23 -7.44 -3.58
CA ARG A 78 0.76 -7.91 -4.87
C ARG A 78 2.28 -7.71 -4.96
N GLU A 79 2.76 -6.50 -4.71
CA GLU A 79 4.20 -6.21 -4.74
C GLU A 79 5.00 -7.09 -3.77
N ARG A 80 4.46 -7.33 -2.57
CA ARG A 80 5.11 -8.19 -1.59
C ARG A 80 5.24 -9.63 -2.06
N LEU A 81 4.24 -10.14 -2.77
CA LEU A 81 4.29 -11.47 -3.37
C LEU A 81 5.31 -11.52 -4.51
N LEU A 82 5.31 -10.52 -5.41
CA LEU A 82 6.29 -10.43 -6.51
C LEU A 82 7.74 -10.40 -6.00
N ARG A 83 8.01 -9.60 -4.95
CA ARG A 83 9.35 -9.54 -4.31
C ARG A 83 9.79 -10.86 -3.67
N GLN A 84 8.89 -11.83 -3.51
CA GLN A 84 9.18 -13.17 -3.03
C GLN A 84 9.24 -14.21 -4.15
N ASP A 85 9.46 -13.76 -5.36
CA ASP A 85 9.60 -14.59 -6.55
C ASP A 85 8.31 -15.38 -6.92
N PHE A 86 7.11 -14.90 -6.51
CA PHE A 86 5.86 -15.45 -7.05
C PHE A 86 5.60 -14.88 -8.44
N PRO A 87 5.20 -15.70 -9.43
CA PRO A 87 4.83 -15.22 -10.76
C PRO A 87 3.64 -14.25 -10.70
N GLU A 88 3.60 -13.25 -11.60
CA GLU A 88 2.56 -12.21 -11.60
C GLU A 88 1.14 -12.79 -11.57
N LYS A 89 0.80 -13.71 -12.46
CA LYS A 89 -0.53 -14.34 -12.51
C LYS A 89 -0.90 -15.04 -11.20
N ILE A 90 0.08 -15.63 -10.54
CA ILE A 90 -0.11 -16.31 -9.24
C ILE A 90 -0.29 -15.29 -8.12
N ALA A 91 0.48 -14.20 -8.14
CA ALA A 91 0.31 -13.11 -7.18
C ALA A 91 -1.07 -12.47 -7.30
N ASP A 92 -1.52 -12.19 -8.53
CA ASP A 92 -2.85 -11.63 -8.82
C ASP A 92 -3.97 -12.57 -8.35
N GLU A 93 -3.84 -13.87 -8.59
CA GLU A 93 -4.83 -14.85 -8.14
C GLU A 93 -4.85 -15.01 -6.62
N ALA A 94 -3.70 -14.92 -5.96
CA ALA A 94 -3.62 -14.96 -4.50
C ALA A 94 -4.23 -13.69 -3.87
N VAL A 95 -4.06 -12.51 -4.48
CA VAL A 95 -4.70 -11.27 -4.04
C VAL A 95 -6.22 -11.37 -4.21
N ARG A 96 -6.72 -11.79 -5.37
CA ARG A 96 -8.17 -12.01 -5.59
C ARG A 96 -8.76 -13.02 -4.61
N TYR A 97 -8.02 -14.06 -4.27
CA TYR A 97 -8.46 -15.05 -3.28
C TYR A 97 -8.69 -14.41 -1.92
N VAL A 98 -7.74 -13.66 -1.38
CA VAL A 98 -7.92 -13.03 -0.06
C VAL A 98 -8.94 -11.88 -0.09
N GLU A 99 -9.08 -11.19 -1.22
CA GLU A 99 -10.13 -10.19 -1.46
C GLU A 99 -11.52 -10.81 -1.41
N SER A 100 -11.73 -11.98 -2.04
CA SER A 100 -13.03 -12.67 -2.04
C SER A 100 -13.54 -13.07 -0.66
N PHE A 101 -12.66 -13.17 0.33
CA PHE A 101 -13.00 -13.38 1.74
C PHE A 101 -13.04 -12.08 2.57
N GLY A 102 -12.86 -10.92 1.94
CA GLY A 102 -12.84 -9.63 2.64
C GLY A 102 -11.61 -9.40 3.51
N TYR A 103 -10.54 -10.20 3.36
CA TYR A 103 -9.31 -10.01 4.12
C TYR A 103 -8.49 -8.79 3.63
N VAL A 104 -8.63 -8.40 2.38
CA VAL A 104 -8.10 -7.16 1.84
C VAL A 104 -9.23 -6.37 1.17
N ASP A 105 -9.30 -5.07 1.47
CA ASP A 105 -10.32 -4.16 0.97
C ASP A 105 -9.72 -2.75 0.95
N ASP A 106 -9.48 -2.21 -0.25
CA ASP A 106 -8.86 -0.90 -0.42
C ASP A 106 -9.76 0.23 0.08
N ARG A 107 -11.10 0.12 -0.01
CA ARG A 107 -12.04 1.12 0.54
C ARG A 107 -11.92 1.20 2.06
N ARG A 108 -12.00 0.07 2.73
CA ARG A 108 -11.83 -0.01 4.19
C ARG A 108 -10.45 0.48 4.63
N TYR A 109 -9.40 0.14 3.86
CA TYR A 109 -8.05 0.63 4.12
C TYR A 109 -7.97 2.16 4.04
N VAL A 110 -8.49 2.75 2.94
CA VAL A 110 -8.49 4.20 2.73
C VAL A 110 -9.32 4.92 3.80
N GLU A 111 -10.51 4.43 4.13
CA GLU A 111 -11.34 4.98 5.20
C GLU A 111 -10.57 5.04 6.52
N SER A 112 -10.03 3.92 6.98
CA SER A 112 -9.24 3.84 8.21
C SER A 112 -8.01 4.75 8.17
N PHE A 113 -7.36 4.84 7.00
CA PHE A 113 -6.21 5.70 6.80
C PHE A 113 -6.57 7.18 6.95
N ILE A 114 -7.67 7.64 6.35
CA ILE A 114 -8.16 9.02 6.46
C ILE A 114 -8.55 9.31 7.92
N LEU A 115 -9.40 8.47 8.52
CA LEU A 115 -9.89 8.66 9.88
C LEU A 115 -8.76 8.74 10.93
N SER A 116 -7.67 8.01 10.72
CA SER A 116 -6.50 8.06 11.62
C SER A 116 -5.66 9.33 11.48
N ARG A 117 -5.83 10.12 10.43
CA ARG A 117 -4.99 11.28 10.07
C ARG A 117 -5.74 12.61 9.99
N LYS A 118 -7.05 12.59 9.78
CA LYS A 118 -7.89 13.78 9.80
C LYS A 118 -7.72 14.52 11.13
N GLY A 119 -7.93 15.83 11.15
CA GLY A 119 -7.63 16.66 12.32
C GLY A 119 -6.13 16.78 12.69
N ARG A 120 -5.24 16.22 11.86
CA ARG A 120 -3.76 16.31 12.04
C ARG A 120 -3.02 16.66 10.77
N LYS A 121 -3.55 16.30 9.61
CA LYS A 121 -2.98 16.51 8.28
C LYS A 121 -4.00 17.15 7.36
N SER A 122 -3.50 17.88 6.37
CA SER A 122 -4.36 18.42 5.32
C SER A 122 -4.88 17.30 4.42
N LYS A 123 -5.99 17.57 3.73
CA LYS A 123 -6.54 16.71 2.68
C LYS A 123 -5.47 16.32 1.65
N ARG A 124 -4.66 17.30 1.22
CA ARG A 124 -3.60 17.13 0.24
C ARG A 124 -2.45 16.22 0.73
N GLU A 125 -2.05 16.33 2.00
CA GLU A 125 -1.04 15.44 2.58
C GLU A 125 -1.53 13.99 2.63
N ILE A 126 -2.79 13.78 3.07
CA ILE A 126 -3.38 12.44 3.15
C ILE A 126 -3.49 11.83 1.76
N PHE A 127 -3.96 12.61 0.78
CA PHE A 127 -4.05 12.18 -0.62
C PHE A 127 -2.68 11.76 -1.17
N ALA A 128 -1.65 12.58 -0.95
CA ALA A 128 -0.29 12.27 -1.39
C ALA A 128 0.30 11.00 -0.74
N GLU A 129 -0.07 10.72 0.51
CA GLU A 129 0.33 9.47 1.18
C GLU A 129 -0.40 8.26 0.61
N LEU A 130 -1.69 8.37 0.32
CA LEU A 130 -2.51 7.31 -0.28
C LEU A 130 -2.08 7.00 -1.72
N SER A 131 -1.71 8.01 -2.51
CA SER A 131 -1.17 7.82 -3.86
C SER A 131 0.08 6.92 -3.88
N ARG A 132 0.93 7.01 -2.83
CA ARG A 132 2.10 6.13 -2.68
C ARG A 132 1.74 4.69 -2.33
N LYS A 133 0.50 4.45 -1.90
CA LYS A 133 -0.05 3.13 -1.61
C LYS A 133 -0.64 2.43 -2.84
N GLN A 134 -0.61 3.14 -3.99
CA GLN A 134 -1.10 2.65 -5.27
C GLN A 134 -2.54 2.14 -5.21
N VAL A 135 -3.38 2.84 -4.43
CA VAL A 135 -4.82 2.64 -4.45
C VAL A 135 -5.42 3.38 -5.64
N GLU A 136 -6.49 2.87 -6.19
CA GLU A 136 -7.24 3.50 -7.27
C GLU A 136 -7.72 4.89 -6.84
N GLU A 137 -7.43 5.92 -7.67
CA GLU A 137 -7.70 7.33 -7.36
C GLU A 137 -9.19 7.57 -7.08
N ALA A 138 -10.08 6.92 -7.83
CA ALA A 138 -11.52 7.01 -7.62
C ALA A 138 -11.97 6.57 -6.22
N ILE A 139 -11.31 5.54 -5.65
CA ILE A 139 -11.57 5.10 -4.27
C ILE A 139 -11.10 6.15 -3.27
N VAL A 140 -9.93 6.74 -3.52
CA VAL A 140 -9.37 7.78 -2.64
C VAL A 140 -10.27 9.01 -2.65
N ASP A 141 -10.71 9.46 -3.83
CA ASP A 141 -11.60 10.63 -3.97
C ASP A 141 -12.93 10.42 -3.25
N GLU A 142 -13.60 9.28 -3.51
CA GLU A 142 -14.86 8.94 -2.87
C GLU A 142 -14.74 8.93 -1.34
N MET A 143 -13.70 8.30 -0.81
CA MET A 143 -13.50 8.20 0.64
C MET A 143 -13.08 9.54 1.25
N MET A 144 -12.34 10.38 0.52
CA MET A 144 -12.01 11.73 0.94
C MET A 144 -13.25 12.62 1.06
N GLU A 145 -14.15 12.57 0.09
CA GLU A 145 -15.41 13.32 0.16
C GLU A 145 -16.28 12.87 1.34
N ARG A 146 -16.27 11.58 1.63
CA ARG A 146 -17.08 10.98 2.69
C ARG A 146 -16.53 11.19 4.09
N CYS A 147 -15.21 11.18 4.26
CA CYS A 147 -14.56 11.03 5.57
C CYS A 147 -13.77 12.25 6.04
N TYR A 148 -13.55 13.25 5.17
CA TYR A 148 -12.75 14.44 5.46
C TYR A 148 -13.54 15.71 5.11
N ASP A 149 -13.79 16.56 6.09
CA ASP A 149 -14.51 17.82 5.92
C ASP A 149 -13.67 19.07 6.24
N ALA A 150 -14.30 20.25 6.18
CA ALA A 150 -13.63 21.52 6.46
C ALA A 150 -13.21 21.64 7.93
N GLU A 151 -13.99 21.07 8.86
CA GLU A 151 -13.67 21.08 10.29
C GLU A 151 -12.39 20.28 10.59
N ASP A 152 -12.17 19.16 9.90
CA ASP A 152 -10.93 18.38 10.00
C ASP A 152 -9.69 19.19 9.62
N SER A 153 -9.81 20.06 8.58
CA SER A 153 -8.75 21.01 8.21
C SER A 153 -8.53 22.05 9.31
N GLY A 154 -9.62 22.62 9.84
CA GLY A 154 -9.58 23.59 10.92
C GLY A 154 -8.92 23.04 12.19
N GLU A 155 -9.30 21.82 12.60
CA GLU A 155 -8.69 21.14 13.72
C GLU A 155 -7.18 20.91 13.53
N ALA A 156 -6.77 20.47 12.34
CA ALA A 156 -5.37 20.24 12.02
C ALA A 156 -4.55 21.54 12.12
N ILE A 157 -5.10 22.67 11.62
CA ILE A 157 -4.46 23.99 11.71
C ILE A 157 -4.39 24.45 13.17
N ARG A 158 -5.50 24.42 13.93
CA ARG A 158 -5.54 24.80 15.37
C ARG A 158 -4.52 23.98 16.16
N ARG A 159 -4.43 22.68 15.92
CA ARG A 159 -3.46 21.79 16.56
C ARG A 159 -2.02 22.20 16.25
N PHE A 160 -1.74 22.59 15.02
CA PHE A 160 -0.42 23.10 14.63
C PHE A 160 -0.08 24.41 15.35
N LEU A 161 -1.00 25.38 15.39
CA LEU A 161 -0.82 26.67 16.06
C LEU A 161 -0.57 26.46 17.56
N LYS A 162 -1.39 25.62 18.21
CA LYS A 162 -1.24 25.27 19.63
C LYS A 162 0.12 24.64 19.93
N LYS A 163 0.57 23.71 19.10
CA LYS A 163 1.89 23.07 19.28
C LYS A 163 3.06 24.06 19.15
N ARG A 164 2.87 25.14 18.39
CA ARG A 164 3.84 26.22 18.20
C ARG A 164 3.73 27.35 19.22
N HIS A 165 2.76 27.26 20.13
CA HIS A 165 2.43 28.35 21.04
C HIS A 165 2.24 29.68 20.28
N TYR A 166 1.57 29.59 19.11
CA TYR A 166 1.33 30.74 18.25
C TYR A 166 0.17 31.56 18.81
N ASP A 167 0.47 32.84 19.09
CA ASP A 167 -0.51 33.82 19.54
C ASP A 167 -0.85 34.78 18.36
N PRO A 168 -2.09 34.75 17.85
CA PRO A 168 -2.47 35.59 16.72
C PRO A 168 -2.41 37.08 17.01
N GLU A 169 -2.63 37.50 18.27
CA GLU A 169 -2.67 38.92 18.66
C GLU A 169 -1.26 39.52 18.82
N GLN A 170 -0.35 38.75 19.36
CA GLN A 170 1.03 39.18 19.59
C GLN A 170 1.96 38.92 18.40
N ALA A 171 1.52 38.11 17.45
CA ALA A 171 2.37 37.72 16.32
C ALA A 171 2.63 38.88 15.35
N THR A 172 3.90 39.10 15.06
CA THR A 172 4.35 40.05 14.05
C THR A 172 3.88 39.66 12.65
N MET A 173 3.84 40.62 11.72
CA MET A 173 3.52 40.33 10.32
C MET A 173 4.44 39.28 9.70
N GLU A 174 5.72 39.29 10.08
CA GLU A 174 6.69 38.30 9.60
C GLU A 174 6.39 36.90 10.12
N GLU A 175 6.01 36.75 11.38
CA GLU A 175 5.59 35.47 11.97
C GLU A 175 4.31 34.95 11.34
N LYS A 176 3.32 35.82 11.12
CA LYS A 176 2.09 35.49 10.39
C LYS A 176 2.40 34.94 9.00
N GLN A 177 3.26 35.62 8.24
CA GLN A 177 3.68 35.16 6.91
C GLN A 177 4.41 33.80 6.95
N LYS A 178 5.28 33.57 7.92
CA LYS A 178 5.97 32.28 8.10
C LYS A 178 5.00 31.14 8.39
N VAL A 179 3.99 31.37 9.23
CA VAL A 179 2.95 30.38 9.55
C VAL A 179 2.10 30.08 8.31
N TYR A 180 1.65 31.12 7.58
CA TYR A 180 0.91 30.94 6.32
C TYR A 180 1.72 30.13 5.30
N ALA A 181 2.97 30.50 5.06
CA ALA A 181 3.83 29.80 4.12
C ALA A 181 4.08 28.35 4.50
N TYR A 182 4.20 28.06 5.79
CA TYR A 182 4.33 26.68 6.28
C TYR A 182 3.06 25.86 6.04
N LEU A 183 1.91 26.37 6.44
CA LEU A 183 0.62 25.67 6.31
C LEU A 183 0.24 25.47 4.83
N ALA A 184 0.52 26.48 3.97
CA ALA A 184 0.33 26.34 2.52
C ALA A 184 1.20 25.24 1.92
N ARG A 185 2.47 25.10 2.34
CA ARG A 185 3.34 23.99 1.93
C ARG A 185 2.82 22.63 2.42
N LYS A 186 2.14 22.62 3.56
CA LYS A 186 1.45 21.44 4.10
C LYS A 186 0.15 21.09 3.34
N GLY A 187 -0.27 21.95 2.43
CA GLY A 187 -1.40 21.72 1.54
C GLY A 187 -2.74 22.23 2.04
N PHE A 188 -2.73 23.09 3.07
CA PHE A 188 -3.92 23.85 3.45
C PHE A 188 -4.13 25.03 2.49
N SER A 189 -5.38 25.31 2.13
CA SER A 189 -5.72 26.46 1.30
C SER A 189 -5.60 27.77 2.10
N TYR A 190 -5.40 28.88 1.39
CA TYR A 190 -5.37 30.21 2.00
C TYR A 190 -6.64 30.51 2.79
N ARG A 191 -7.81 30.09 2.26
CA ARG A 191 -9.09 30.26 2.91
C ARG A 191 -9.18 29.55 4.25
N GLU A 192 -8.81 28.26 4.30
CA GLU A 192 -8.80 27.47 5.54
C GLU A 192 -7.88 28.07 6.60
N ILE A 193 -6.69 28.49 6.18
CA ILE A 193 -5.70 29.09 7.09
C ILE A 193 -6.23 30.40 7.65
N LYS A 194 -6.77 31.28 6.77
CA LYS A 194 -7.28 32.59 7.16
C LYS A 194 -8.45 32.45 8.14
N GLU A 195 -9.42 31.59 7.82
CA GLU A 195 -10.61 31.35 8.65
C GLU A 195 -10.24 30.94 10.07
N VAL A 196 -9.28 30.02 10.24
CA VAL A 196 -8.83 29.57 11.56
C VAL A 196 -8.04 30.67 12.28
N MET A 197 -7.18 31.43 11.56
CA MET A 197 -6.38 32.49 12.18
C MET A 197 -7.21 33.71 12.58
N ASP A 198 -8.27 34.04 11.81
CA ASP A 198 -9.18 35.11 12.14
C ASP A 198 -10.11 34.75 13.34
N LEU A 199 -10.61 33.50 13.38
CA LEU A 199 -11.38 32.99 14.52
C LEU A 199 -10.56 32.94 15.80
N ALA A 200 -9.31 32.51 15.74
CA ALA A 200 -8.41 32.47 16.89
C ALA A 200 -8.11 33.86 17.47
N ALA A 201 -8.28 34.92 16.68
CA ALA A 201 -8.18 36.30 17.15
C ALA A 201 -9.49 36.85 17.73
N MET A 202 -10.60 36.13 17.66
CA MET A 202 -11.94 36.53 18.15
C MET A 202 -12.39 35.78 19.42
N GLU A 203 -11.69 34.71 19.81
CA GLU A 203 -12.07 33.84 20.96
C GLU A 203 -11.48 34.28 22.30
N GLU A 204 -10.87 35.48 22.40
CA GLU A 204 -10.47 36.16 23.64
C GLU A 204 -11.33 37.43 23.87
#